data_152994ab07237de92a00944174339e98
#
_entry.id   152994ab07237de92a00944174339e98
#
_cell.length_a   1.000
_cell.length_b   1.000
_cell.length_c   1.000
_cell.angle_alpha   90.00
_cell.angle_beta   90.00
_cell.angle_gamma   90.00
#
_symmetry.space_group_name_H-M   'P 1'
#
loop_
_entity.id
_entity.type
_entity.pdbx_description
1 polymer ?
#
loop_
_entity_poly.entity_id
_entity_poly.type
_entity_poly.pdbx_seq_one_letter_code
_entity_poly.pdbx_strand_id
1 'polypeptide(L)'
;MPQLPDGEKTLTRLKDKEGNSVMVINVDAKLPKSLIRKAIPREQVHNADQFLNGLNIMATMTELTQAGVKPDGTFYSPQPGESFPLFSEKDMEGNTWTNDSIHGRVMVLNLWYSGCGPCRAEMPELSTWKEQLPNVMFFSATFHDAETAKRITDKHHFTWTHLVEAKDMMPWIGTEGFPLTIVVDKKGIVRYAVHGTNETTREKLLTIIKEAEAE
;
A
#
# COMPACT_ATOMS: atom_id res chain seq x y z
N MET A 1 34.68 9.85 -4.41
CA MET A 1 33.85 8.68 -4.03
C MET A 1 34.33 7.50 -4.84
N PRO A 2 34.52 6.30 -4.27
CA PRO A 2 34.80 5.12 -5.07
C PRO A 2 33.67 4.91 -6.08
N GLN A 3 33.99 4.62 -7.34
CA GLN A 3 33.00 4.27 -8.34
C GLN A 3 32.31 2.98 -7.92
N LEU A 4 30.99 3.06 -7.73
CA LEU A 4 30.13 1.90 -7.48
C LEU A 4 29.85 1.21 -8.81
N PRO A 5 29.68 -0.13 -8.82
CA PRO A 5 29.31 -0.87 -10.02
C PRO A 5 28.03 -0.28 -10.65
N ASP A 6 27.90 -0.43 -11.97
CA ASP A 6 26.67 -0.08 -12.68
C ASP A 6 25.54 -1.04 -12.26
N GLY A 7 24.38 -0.48 -11.96
CA GLY A 7 23.20 -1.17 -11.43
C GLY A 7 22.31 -0.19 -10.66
N GLU A 8 21.10 -0.60 -10.33
CA GLU A 8 20.24 0.20 -9.45
C GLU A 8 20.90 0.40 -8.09
N LYS A 9 20.95 1.64 -7.65
CA LYS A 9 21.61 2.06 -6.42
C LYS A 9 20.62 2.83 -5.58
N THR A 10 20.27 2.30 -4.44
CA THR A 10 19.49 3.03 -3.43
C THR A 10 20.43 3.62 -2.39
N LEU A 11 20.28 4.90 -2.13
CA LEU A 11 21.07 5.63 -1.15
C LEU A 11 20.19 6.04 0.02
N THR A 12 20.49 5.56 1.22
CA THR A 12 19.73 5.90 2.41
C THR A 12 20.67 6.46 3.49
N ARG A 13 20.25 7.55 4.11
CA ARG A 13 21.01 8.17 5.22
C ARG A 13 20.42 7.70 6.56
N LEU A 14 21.26 7.11 7.39
CA LEU A 14 20.94 6.64 8.74
C LEU A 14 21.79 7.37 9.79
N LYS A 15 21.50 7.09 11.04
CA LYS A 15 22.38 7.45 12.17
C LYS A 15 22.87 6.17 12.84
N ASP A 16 24.16 6.16 13.23
CA ASP A 16 24.69 5.12 14.09
C ASP A 16 24.22 5.29 15.56
N LYS A 17 24.68 4.42 16.45
CA LYS A 17 24.33 4.48 17.88
C LYS A 17 24.89 5.73 18.57
N GLU A 18 25.93 6.33 18.02
CA GLU A 18 26.56 7.56 18.49
C GLU A 18 25.91 8.81 17.87
N GLY A 19 24.97 8.67 16.96
CA GLY A 19 24.26 9.75 16.31
C GLY A 19 24.92 10.29 15.04
N ASN A 20 26.01 9.67 14.57
CA ASN A 20 26.69 10.05 13.33
C ASN A 20 25.86 9.66 12.10
N SER A 21 25.95 10.44 11.03
CA SER A 21 25.29 10.11 9.77
C SER A 21 26.00 8.95 9.07
N VAL A 22 25.30 7.85 8.88
CA VAL A 22 25.73 6.67 8.12
C VAL A 22 25.00 6.63 6.80
N MET A 23 25.76 6.40 5.73
CA MET A 23 25.18 6.24 4.39
C MET A 23 25.14 4.75 4.04
N VAL A 24 23.94 4.23 3.85
CA VAL A 24 23.74 2.85 3.37
C VAL A 24 23.51 2.89 1.87
N ILE A 25 24.29 2.11 1.17
CA ILE A 25 24.19 1.96 -0.28
C ILE A 25 23.80 0.51 -0.55
N ASN A 26 22.60 0.31 -1.06
CA ASN A 26 22.20 -0.99 -1.57
C ASN A 26 22.52 -1.06 -3.07
N VAL A 27 23.18 -2.12 -3.49
CA VAL A 27 23.55 -2.35 -4.89
C VAL A 27 23.24 -3.77 -5.27
N ASP A 28 22.68 -3.95 -6.44
CA ASP A 28 22.29 -5.26 -7.02
C ASP A 28 23.49 -6.05 -7.61
N ALA A 29 24.71 -5.74 -7.15
CA ALA A 29 25.94 -6.34 -7.64
C ALA A 29 26.87 -6.77 -6.49
N LYS A 30 27.69 -7.77 -6.74
CA LYS A 30 28.75 -8.16 -5.80
C LYS A 30 29.69 -6.98 -5.54
N LEU A 31 29.65 -6.45 -4.34
CA LEU A 31 30.53 -5.36 -3.93
C LEU A 31 32.00 -5.78 -3.92
N PRO A 32 32.93 -4.94 -4.42
CA PRO A 32 34.36 -5.18 -4.25
C PRO A 32 34.73 -5.32 -2.77
N LYS A 33 35.65 -6.25 -2.47
CA LYS A 33 36.12 -6.48 -1.08
C LYS A 33 36.64 -5.22 -0.39
N SER A 34 37.15 -4.25 -1.14
CA SER A 34 37.60 -2.95 -0.62
C SER A 34 36.48 -2.08 -0.07
N LEU A 35 35.25 -2.22 -0.57
CA LEU A 35 34.07 -1.52 -0.07
C LEU A 35 33.46 -2.25 1.14
N ILE A 36 33.48 -3.59 1.14
CA ILE A 36 33.00 -4.38 2.27
C ILE A 36 33.80 -4.13 3.55
N ARG A 37 35.11 -3.86 3.44
CA ARG A 37 35.97 -3.54 4.59
C ARG A 37 35.61 -2.27 5.34
N LYS A 38 34.77 -1.42 4.76
CA LYS A 38 34.27 -0.16 5.38
C LYS A 38 32.85 -0.29 5.87
N ALA A 39 32.25 -1.47 5.78
CA ALA A 39 30.89 -1.71 6.24
C ALA A 39 30.84 -1.70 7.78
N ILE A 40 29.84 -1.03 8.32
CA ILE A 40 29.55 -1.05 9.76
C ILE A 40 28.74 -2.32 10.05
N PRO A 41 29.10 -3.14 11.04
CA PRO A 41 28.32 -4.30 11.46
C PRO A 41 26.89 -3.88 11.84
N ARG A 42 25.91 -4.75 11.51
CA ARG A 42 24.48 -4.52 11.76
C ARG A 42 24.18 -4.11 13.20
N GLU A 43 24.88 -4.71 14.16
CA GLU A 43 24.72 -4.50 15.60
C GLU A 43 25.13 -3.08 16.03
N GLN A 44 25.92 -2.38 15.22
CA GLN A 44 26.36 -1.01 15.45
C GLN A 44 25.46 0.03 14.81
N VAL A 45 24.49 -0.38 14.00
CA VAL A 45 23.55 0.55 13.36
C VAL A 45 22.31 0.72 14.23
N HIS A 46 22.03 1.96 14.64
CA HIS A 46 20.84 2.27 15.40
C HIS A 46 19.57 2.00 14.56
N ASN A 47 18.62 1.22 15.11
CA ASN A 47 17.39 0.83 14.41
C ASN A 47 17.60 0.02 13.11
N ALA A 48 18.64 -0.81 13.03
CA ALA A 48 18.95 -1.62 11.84
C ALA A 48 17.74 -2.45 11.36
N ASP A 49 16.98 -3.04 12.27
CA ASP A 49 15.81 -3.86 11.93
C ASP A 49 14.66 -3.02 11.33
N GLN A 50 14.39 -1.87 11.92
CA GLN A 50 13.39 -0.94 11.39
C GLN A 50 13.76 -0.42 10.00
N PHE A 51 15.06 -0.21 9.77
CA PHE A 51 15.59 0.20 8.49
C PHE A 51 15.50 -0.91 7.43
N LEU A 52 15.92 -2.14 7.75
CA LEU A 52 15.83 -3.29 6.84
C LEU A 52 14.39 -3.60 6.47
N ASN A 53 13.45 -3.48 7.41
CA ASN A 53 12.03 -3.59 7.12
C ASN A 53 11.57 -2.47 6.16
N GLY A 54 12.05 -1.24 6.34
CA GLY A 54 11.78 -0.14 5.42
C GLY A 54 12.33 -0.39 4.01
N LEU A 55 13.53 -0.94 3.88
CA LEU A 55 14.12 -1.31 2.59
C LEU A 55 13.34 -2.43 1.90
N ASN A 56 12.95 -3.46 2.64
CA ASN A 56 12.14 -4.54 2.09
C ASN A 56 10.79 -4.03 1.59
N ILE A 57 10.15 -3.11 2.33
CA ILE A 57 8.92 -2.45 1.88
C ILE A 57 9.17 -1.65 0.60
N MET A 58 10.24 -0.86 0.54
CA MET A 58 10.58 -0.06 -0.64
C MET A 58 10.88 -0.94 -1.86
N ALA A 59 11.64 -2.02 -1.69
CA ALA A 59 11.92 -2.98 -2.76
C ALA A 59 10.63 -3.63 -3.27
N THR A 60 9.78 -4.11 -2.37
CA THR A 60 8.48 -4.70 -2.72
C THR A 60 7.61 -3.68 -3.47
N MET A 61 7.55 -2.43 -3.01
CA MET A 61 6.81 -1.37 -3.70
C MET A 61 7.35 -1.12 -5.10
N THR A 62 8.68 -1.10 -5.28
CA THR A 62 9.30 -0.89 -6.60
C THR A 62 8.93 -2.02 -7.55
N GLU A 63 9.03 -3.28 -7.12
CA GLU A 63 8.63 -4.45 -7.92
C GLU A 63 7.15 -4.39 -8.31
N LEU A 64 6.26 -4.10 -7.35
CA LEU A 64 4.82 -4.00 -7.58
C LEU A 64 4.47 -2.85 -8.52
N THR A 65 5.13 -1.70 -8.37
CA THR A 65 4.92 -0.54 -9.25
C THR A 65 5.37 -0.84 -10.68
N GLN A 66 6.52 -1.51 -10.86
CA GLN A 66 6.98 -1.93 -12.18
C GLN A 66 6.04 -2.94 -12.85
N ALA A 67 5.48 -3.88 -12.09
CA ALA A 67 4.48 -4.83 -12.57
C ALA A 67 3.16 -4.15 -13.00
N GLY A 68 2.88 -2.96 -12.45
CA GLY A 68 1.66 -2.19 -12.72
C GLY A 68 1.68 -1.35 -13.99
N VAL A 69 2.74 -1.41 -14.81
CA VAL A 69 2.86 -0.61 -16.03
C VAL A 69 2.39 -1.41 -17.26
N LYS A 70 1.43 -0.86 -18.01
CA LYS A 70 0.99 -1.41 -19.30
C LYS A 70 2.10 -1.22 -20.36
N PRO A 71 2.06 -1.98 -21.49
CA PRO A 71 3.03 -1.83 -22.58
C PRO A 71 3.12 -0.41 -23.18
N ASP A 72 2.08 0.39 -23.05
CA ASP A 72 2.03 1.79 -23.51
C ASP A 72 2.56 2.79 -22.45
N GLY A 73 3.06 2.30 -21.31
CA GLY A 73 3.57 3.12 -20.22
C GLY A 73 2.50 3.66 -19.26
N THR A 74 1.22 3.31 -19.46
CA THR A 74 0.14 3.66 -18.52
C THR A 74 0.03 2.64 -17.38
N PHE A 75 -0.62 3.03 -16.29
CA PHE A 75 -0.79 2.16 -15.12
C PHE A 75 -2.11 1.38 -15.17
N TYR A 76 -2.14 0.23 -14.49
CA TYR A 76 -3.34 -0.61 -14.38
C TYR A 76 -4.33 -0.13 -13.30
N SER A 77 -4.23 1.11 -12.85
CA SER A 77 -5.20 1.65 -11.90
C SER A 77 -6.61 1.61 -12.50
N PRO A 78 -7.61 1.03 -11.81
CA PRO A 78 -8.98 1.02 -12.26
C PRO A 78 -9.51 2.44 -12.45
N GLN A 79 -10.20 2.70 -13.57
CA GLN A 79 -10.70 4.03 -13.91
C GLN A 79 -12.23 4.12 -13.77
N PRO A 80 -12.79 5.28 -13.42
CA PRO A 80 -14.23 5.47 -13.39
C PRO A 80 -14.89 5.11 -14.73
N GLY A 81 -15.98 4.31 -14.66
CA GLY A 81 -16.72 3.79 -15.80
C GLY A 81 -16.24 2.42 -16.28
N GLU A 82 -15.09 1.93 -15.83
CA GLU A 82 -14.61 0.58 -16.13
C GLU A 82 -15.22 -0.47 -15.19
N SER A 83 -15.30 -1.71 -15.67
CA SER A 83 -15.58 -2.84 -14.78
C SER A 83 -14.43 -3.02 -13.80
N PHE A 84 -14.75 -3.22 -12.53
CA PHE A 84 -13.74 -3.50 -11.51
C PHE A 84 -12.97 -4.79 -11.86
N PRO A 85 -11.64 -4.79 -11.81
CA PRO A 85 -10.84 -5.95 -12.16
C PRO A 85 -11.20 -7.20 -11.36
N LEU A 86 -11.02 -8.37 -11.95
CA LEU A 86 -11.18 -9.64 -11.22
C LEU A 86 -10.13 -9.71 -10.11
N PHE A 87 -10.57 -10.17 -8.95
CA PHE A 87 -9.69 -10.41 -7.80
C PHE A 87 -10.09 -11.67 -7.04
N SER A 88 -9.13 -12.23 -6.31
CA SER A 88 -9.35 -13.33 -5.38
C SER A 88 -8.34 -13.18 -4.25
N GLU A 89 -8.76 -12.53 -3.16
CA GLU A 89 -7.88 -12.16 -2.05
C GLU A 89 -8.39 -12.74 -0.73
N LYS A 90 -7.48 -12.95 0.21
CA LYS A 90 -7.81 -13.42 1.56
C LYS A 90 -7.80 -12.29 2.56
N ASP A 91 -8.74 -12.33 3.49
CA ASP A 91 -8.70 -11.46 4.67
C ASP A 91 -7.79 -12.02 5.78
N MET A 92 -7.67 -11.29 6.87
CA MET A 92 -6.85 -11.68 8.03
C MET A 92 -7.34 -12.96 8.71
N GLU A 93 -8.62 -13.29 8.56
CA GLU A 93 -9.27 -14.49 9.09
C GLU A 93 -9.15 -15.69 8.15
N GLY A 94 -8.60 -15.50 6.94
CA GLY A 94 -8.42 -16.53 5.91
C GLY A 94 -9.63 -16.75 5.00
N ASN A 95 -10.69 -15.93 5.11
CA ASN A 95 -11.82 -15.97 4.19
C ASN A 95 -11.38 -15.43 2.83
N THR A 96 -11.84 -16.08 1.75
CA THR A 96 -11.56 -15.65 0.38
C THR A 96 -12.67 -14.74 -0.12
N TRP A 97 -12.29 -13.60 -0.68
CA TRP A 97 -13.16 -12.59 -1.27
C TRP A 97 -12.89 -12.48 -2.76
N THR A 98 -13.94 -12.42 -3.56
CA THR A 98 -13.91 -12.36 -5.02
C THR A 98 -14.94 -11.35 -5.54
N ASN A 99 -14.96 -11.09 -6.85
CA ASN A 99 -16.01 -10.26 -7.45
C ASN A 99 -17.42 -10.79 -7.18
N ASP A 100 -17.60 -12.11 -7.12
CA ASP A 100 -18.91 -12.71 -6.78
C ASP A 100 -19.34 -12.39 -5.35
N SER A 101 -18.38 -12.30 -4.43
CA SER A 101 -18.65 -11.97 -3.02
C SER A 101 -19.19 -10.55 -2.82
N ILE A 102 -18.89 -9.65 -3.74
CA ILE A 102 -19.29 -8.23 -3.68
C ILE A 102 -20.45 -7.88 -4.60
N HIS A 103 -20.90 -8.82 -5.47
CA HIS A 103 -21.93 -8.56 -6.45
C HIS A 103 -23.23 -8.05 -5.82
N GLY A 104 -23.85 -7.04 -6.42
CA GLY A 104 -25.10 -6.44 -5.95
C GLY A 104 -24.97 -5.50 -4.74
N ARG A 105 -23.74 -5.23 -4.28
CA ARG A 105 -23.46 -4.30 -3.19
C ARG A 105 -22.45 -3.24 -3.62
N VAL A 106 -22.55 -2.06 -3.04
CA VAL A 106 -21.49 -1.06 -3.17
C VAL A 106 -20.27 -1.53 -2.38
N MET A 107 -19.09 -1.42 -2.99
CA MET A 107 -17.83 -1.73 -2.35
C MET A 107 -16.92 -0.50 -2.32
N VAL A 108 -16.24 -0.31 -1.21
CA VAL A 108 -15.13 0.66 -1.06
C VAL A 108 -13.88 -0.12 -0.73
N LEU A 109 -12.81 0.12 -1.50
CA LEU A 109 -11.51 -0.50 -1.31
C LEU A 109 -10.46 0.59 -1.07
N ASN A 110 -9.70 0.48 0.02
CA ASN A 110 -8.59 1.38 0.35
C ASN A 110 -7.28 0.59 0.38
N LEU A 111 -6.34 0.94 -0.50
CA LEU A 111 -5.02 0.33 -0.56
C LEU A 111 -4.03 1.14 0.28
N TRP A 112 -3.29 0.44 1.14
CA TRP A 112 -2.37 1.06 2.09
C TRP A 112 -1.13 0.21 2.37
N TYR A 113 -0.13 0.79 3.05
CA TYR A 113 0.98 0.03 3.62
C TYR A 113 1.46 0.64 4.94
N SER A 114 2.22 -0.11 5.73
CA SER A 114 2.61 0.25 7.10
C SER A 114 3.45 1.53 7.22
N GLY A 115 4.24 1.87 6.20
CA GLY A 115 5.06 3.09 6.13
C GLY A 115 4.30 4.34 5.66
N CYS A 116 3.06 4.20 5.18
CA CYS A 116 2.25 5.30 4.65
C CYS A 116 1.67 6.14 5.80
N GLY A 117 2.23 7.32 6.03
CA GLY A 117 1.76 8.26 7.05
C GLY A 117 0.33 8.72 6.82
N PRO A 118 -0.01 9.27 5.64
CA PRO A 118 -1.37 9.68 5.30
C PRO A 118 -2.40 8.56 5.43
N CYS A 119 -2.08 7.32 4.98
CA CYS A 119 -2.97 6.19 5.13
C CYS A 119 -3.35 5.94 6.59
N ARG A 120 -2.35 5.92 7.47
CA ARG A 120 -2.60 5.69 8.91
C ARG A 120 -3.38 6.82 9.57
N ALA A 121 -3.20 8.04 9.09
CA ALA A 121 -3.90 9.21 9.63
C ALA A 121 -5.41 9.18 9.32
N GLU A 122 -5.83 8.63 8.17
CA GLU A 122 -7.24 8.56 7.79
C GLU A 122 -7.99 7.36 8.39
N MET A 123 -7.29 6.28 8.81
CA MET A 123 -7.90 5.02 9.27
C MET A 123 -9.00 5.19 10.33
N PRO A 124 -8.84 6.02 11.38
CA PRO A 124 -9.89 6.21 12.38
C PRO A 124 -11.16 6.82 11.79
N GLU A 125 -11.04 7.77 10.87
CA GLU A 125 -12.19 8.38 10.19
C GLU A 125 -12.88 7.39 9.25
N LEU A 126 -12.10 6.66 8.42
CA LEU A 126 -12.64 5.64 7.53
C LEU A 126 -13.45 4.58 8.27
N SER A 127 -13.04 4.22 9.49
CA SER A 127 -13.77 3.25 10.32
C SER A 127 -15.19 3.69 10.63
N THR A 128 -15.42 5.00 10.80
CA THR A 128 -16.77 5.54 11.06
C THR A 128 -17.73 5.38 9.87
N TRP A 129 -17.20 5.24 8.66
CA TRP A 129 -18.02 5.06 7.46
C TRP A 129 -18.76 3.72 7.46
N LYS A 130 -18.12 2.68 7.97
CA LYS A 130 -18.75 1.35 8.10
C LYS A 130 -19.97 1.37 9.02
N GLU A 131 -19.91 2.18 10.07
CA GLU A 131 -21.04 2.37 10.99
C GLU A 131 -22.16 3.20 10.36
N GLN A 132 -21.80 4.22 9.57
CA GLN A 132 -22.75 5.11 8.91
C GLN A 132 -23.46 4.45 7.71
N LEU A 133 -22.81 3.52 7.03
CA LEU A 133 -23.26 2.89 5.78
C LEU A 133 -23.19 1.36 5.87
N PRO A 134 -24.06 0.73 6.68
CA PRO A 134 -23.96 -0.69 7.01
C PRO A 134 -24.22 -1.64 5.81
N ASN A 135 -24.83 -1.15 4.73
CA ASN A 135 -25.08 -1.94 3.52
C ASN A 135 -23.90 -1.92 2.54
N VAL A 136 -22.93 -1.05 2.74
CA VAL A 136 -21.71 -0.93 1.92
C VAL A 136 -20.65 -1.90 2.42
N MET A 137 -19.94 -2.53 1.50
CA MET A 137 -18.81 -3.39 1.82
C MET A 137 -17.52 -2.57 1.86
N PHE A 138 -16.87 -2.56 3.01
CA PHE A 138 -15.64 -1.83 3.23
C PHE A 138 -14.45 -2.78 3.35
N PHE A 139 -13.52 -2.69 2.39
CA PHE A 139 -12.28 -3.44 2.36
C PHE A 139 -11.08 -2.51 2.42
N SER A 140 -10.06 -2.95 3.11
CA SER A 140 -8.71 -2.41 2.92
C SER A 140 -7.78 -3.49 2.41
N ALA A 141 -6.81 -3.14 1.59
CA ALA A 141 -5.86 -4.10 1.04
C ALA A 141 -4.41 -3.65 1.27
N THR A 142 -3.57 -4.60 1.60
CA THR A 142 -2.14 -4.41 1.80
C THR A 142 -1.35 -5.63 1.34
N PHE A 143 -0.10 -5.44 0.93
CA PHE A 143 0.81 -6.54 0.62
C PHE A 143 1.43 -7.19 1.87
N HIS A 144 1.18 -6.64 3.05
CA HIS A 144 1.66 -7.20 4.31
C HIS A 144 0.93 -8.49 4.67
N ASP A 145 1.59 -9.31 5.47
CA ASP A 145 0.99 -10.46 6.14
C ASP A 145 -0.06 -10.04 7.19
N ALA A 146 -0.84 -11.01 7.64
CA ALA A 146 -1.92 -10.79 8.60
C ALA A 146 -1.41 -10.22 9.95
N GLU A 147 -0.25 -10.66 10.44
CA GLU A 147 0.31 -10.20 11.71
C GLU A 147 0.69 -8.71 11.63
N THR A 148 1.41 -8.33 10.58
CA THR A 148 1.81 -6.94 10.33
C THR A 148 0.59 -6.05 10.11
N ALA A 149 -0.37 -6.51 9.30
CA ALA A 149 -1.61 -5.79 9.04
C ALA A 149 -2.38 -5.56 10.33
N LYS A 150 -2.61 -6.61 11.12
CA LYS A 150 -3.35 -6.55 12.39
C LYS A 150 -2.72 -5.56 13.36
N ARG A 151 -1.40 -5.60 13.54
CA ARG A 151 -0.68 -4.67 14.42
C ARG A 151 -0.91 -3.20 14.05
N ILE A 152 -1.00 -2.88 12.75
CA ILE A 152 -1.22 -1.51 12.29
C ILE A 152 -2.69 -1.12 12.42
N THR A 153 -3.61 -1.97 11.97
CA THR A 153 -5.05 -1.69 12.01
C THR A 153 -5.57 -1.58 13.43
N ASP A 154 -5.15 -2.45 14.34
CA ASP A 154 -5.49 -2.35 15.77
C ASP A 154 -5.01 -1.02 16.38
N LYS A 155 -3.75 -0.66 16.11
CA LYS A 155 -3.16 0.60 16.61
C LYS A 155 -3.90 1.85 16.14
N HIS A 156 -4.45 1.80 14.93
CA HIS A 156 -5.14 2.93 14.32
C HIS A 156 -6.66 2.77 14.33
N HIS A 157 -7.19 1.78 15.04
CA HIS A 157 -8.63 1.49 15.18
C HIS A 157 -9.33 1.36 13.81
N PHE A 158 -8.66 0.70 12.86
CA PHE A 158 -9.20 0.50 11.52
C PHE A 158 -10.02 -0.80 11.50
N THR A 159 -11.33 -0.69 11.29
CA THR A 159 -12.31 -1.77 11.52
C THR A 159 -12.88 -2.41 10.26
N TRP A 160 -12.39 -2.06 9.08
CA TRP A 160 -12.81 -2.64 7.81
C TRP A 160 -12.41 -4.12 7.68
N THR A 161 -12.88 -4.80 6.64
CA THR A 161 -12.34 -6.12 6.28
C THR A 161 -10.98 -5.93 5.62
N HIS A 162 -9.94 -6.53 6.19
CA HIS A 162 -8.56 -6.30 5.77
C HIS A 162 -8.04 -7.45 4.91
N LEU A 163 -7.88 -7.19 3.60
CA LEU A 163 -7.25 -8.10 2.66
C LEU A 163 -5.73 -8.02 2.84
N VAL A 164 -5.09 -9.17 3.01
CA VAL A 164 -3.66 -9.28 3.31
C VAL A 164 -2.94 -10.05 2.21
N GLU A 165 -1.62 -9.84 2.10
CA GLU A 165 -0.81 -10.41 1.02
C GLU A 165 -1.37 -10.11 -0.39
N ALA A 166 -2.21 -9.07 -0.50
CA ALA A 166 -2.94 -8.66 -1.70
C ALA A 166 -2.01 -8.04 -2.76
N LYS A 167 -1.01 -8.80 -3.22
CA LYS A 167 0.03 -8.32 -4.13
C LYS A 167 -0.51 -7.97 -5.50
N ASP A 168 -1.54 -8.67 -5.96
CA ASP A 168 -2.14 -8.48 -7.29
C ASP A 168 -2.86 -7.14 -7.44
N MET A 169 -3.28 -6.53 -6.33
CA MET A 169 -3.90 -5.20 -6.32
C MET A 169 -2.87 -4.05 -6.26
N MET A 170 -1.66 -4.32 -5.80
CA MET A 170 -0.64 -3.28 -5.60
C MET A 170 -0.18 -2.59 -6.89
N PRO A 171 -0.11 -3.25 -8.06
CA PRO A 171 0.20 -2.58 -9.33
C PRO A 171 -0.71 -1.39 -9.65
N TRP A 172 -1.95 -1.36 -9.13
CA TRP A 172 -2.88 -0.23 -9.35
C TRP A 172 -2.41 1.09 -8.71
N ILE A 173 -1.50 1.02 -7.76
CA ILE A 173 -0.91 2.21 -7.13
C ILE A 173 -0.14 3.06 -8.13
N GLY A 174 0.53 2.42 -9.10
CA GLY A 174 1.33 3.12 -10.08
C GLY A 174 2.38 4.04 -9.44
N THR A 175 2.60 5.19 -10.05
CA THR A 175 3.53 6.22 -9.54
C THR A 175 2.86 7.24 -8.63
N GLU A 176 1.54 7.22 -8.49
CA GLU A 176 0.80 8.25 -7.74
C GLU A 176 0.84 8.02 -6.22
N GLY A 177 1.15 6.77 -5.80
CA GLY A 177 1.38 6.44 -4.40
C GLY A 177 0.12 6.14 -3.61
N PHE A 178 0.31 5.91 -2.31
CA PHE A 178 -0.72 5.56 -1.34
C PHE A 178 -1.23 6.76 -0.55
N PRO A 179 -2.50 6.69 -0.04
CA PRO A 179 -3.48 5.63 -0.28
C PRO A 179 -4.09 5.70 -1.68
N LEU A 180 -4.65 4.59 -2.16
CA LEU A 180 -5.59 4.58 -3.29
C LEU A 180 -6.94 4.12 -2.77
N THR A 181 -7.98 4.94 -2.95
CA THR A 181 -9.35 4.58 -2.58
C THR A 181 -10.21 4.45 -3.82
N ILE A 182 -10.91 3.33 -3.95
CA ILE A 182 -11.76 2.97 -5.09
C ILE A 182 -13.18 2.72 -4.59
N VAL A 183 -14.16 3.30 -5.27
CA VAL A 183 -15.60 3.05 -5.05
C VAL A 183 -16.15 2.29 -6.24
N VAL A 184 -16.82 1.16 -5.97
CA VAL A 184 -17.43 0.28 -6.97
C VAL A 184 -18.92 0.18 -6.68
N ASP A 185 -19.76 0.31 -7.71
CA ASP A 185 -21.21 0.23 -7.56
C ASP A 185 -21.72 -1.22 -7.53
N LYS A 186 -23.04 -1.37 -7.37
CA LYS A 186 -23.74 -2.66 -7.32
C LYS A 186 -23.60 -3.51 -8.59
N LYS A 187 -23.24 -2.89 -9.72
CA LYS A 187 -23.01 -3.56 -11.02
C LYS A 187 -21.54 -3.95 -11.22
N GLY A 188 -20.69 -3.66 -10.25
CA GLY A 188 -19.24 -3.89 -10.36
C GLY A 188 -18.51 -2.86 -11.22
N ILE A 189 -19.09 -1.67 -11.40
CA ILE A 189 -18.46 -0.58 -12.17
C ILE A 189 -17.76 0.38 -11.21
N VAL A 190 -16.54 0.76 -11.54
CA VAL A 190 -15.79 1.77 -10.79
C VAL A 190 -16.48 3.12 -10.92
N ARG A 191 -16.88 3.71 -9.82
CA ARG A 191 -17.51 5.05 -9.76
C ARG A 191 -16.50 6.15 -9.48
N TYR A 192 -15.49 5.82 -8.72
CA TYR A 192 -14.42 6.73 -8.38
C TYR A 192 -13.14 5.99 -7.99
N ALA A 193 -12.01 6.56 -8.34
CA ALA A 193 -10.69 6.11 -7.88
C ALA A 193 -9.84 7.36 -7.62
N VAL A 194 -9.18 7.42 -6.47
CA VAL A 194 -8.39 8.59 -6.09
C VAL A 194 -7.17 8.18 -5.28
N HIS A 195 -6.03 8.76 -5.64
CA HIS A 195 -4.78 8.66 -4.90
C HIS A 195 -4.67 9.80 -3.88
N GLY A 196 -4.01 9.50 -2.76
CA GLY A 196 -3.86 10.45 -1.67
C GLY A 196 -5.14 10.64 -0.86
N THR A 197 -5.06 11.46 0.18
CA THR A 197 -6.18 11.74 1.08
C THR A 197 -6.09 13.15 1.65
N ASN A 198 -7.24 13.81 1.71
CA ASN A 198 -7.47 15.04 2.47
C ASN A 198 -8.97 15.10 2.82
N GLU A 199 -9.37 16.06 3.65
CA GLU A 199 -10.75 16.20 4.10
C GLU A 199 -11.74 16.31 2.93
N THR A 200 -11.48 17.22 1.98
CA THR A 200 -12.35 17.41 0.79
C THR A 200 -12.48 16.13 -0.04
N THR A 201 -11.39 15.38 -0.19
CA THR A 201 -11.41 14.10 -0.92
C THR A 201 -12.29 13.08 -0.20
N ARG A 202 -12.21 13.00 1.13
CA ARG A 202 -13.02 12.07 1.93
C ARG A 202 -14.50 12.45 1.94
N GLU A 203 -14.85 13.73 2.02
CA GLU A 203 -16.23 14.22 1.87
C GLU A 203 -16.82 13.85 0.51
N LYS A 204 -16.03 14.04 -0.56
CA LYS A 204 -16.43 13.65 -1.91
C LYS A 204 -16.64 12.15 -2.04
N LEU A 205 -15.74 11.35 -1.48
CA LEU A 205 -15.88 9.88 -1.44
C LEU A 205 -17.19 9.46 -0.76
N LEU A 206 -17.49 10.01 0.43
CA LEU A 206 -18.74 9.71 1.14
C LEU A 206 -19.98 10.08 0.30
N THR A 207 -19.95 11.18 -0.43
CA THR A 207 -21.03 11.59 -1.31
C THR A 207 -21.24 10.55 -2.42
N ILE A 208 -20.17 10.16 -3.11
CA ILE A 208 -20.21 9.17 -4.19
C ILE A 208 -20.66 7.79 -3.69
N ILE A 209 -20.23 7.38 -2.51
CA ILE A 209 -20.66 6.10 -1.91
C ILE A 209 -22.17 6.11 -1.66
N LYS A 210 -22.71 7.19 -1.09
CA LYS A 210 -24.16 7.34 -0.84
C LYS A 210 -24.97 7.38 -2.13
N GLU A 211 -24.48 8.06 -3.17
CA GLU A 211 -25.10 8.06 -4.50
C GLU A 211 -25.14 6.63 -5.09
N ALA A 212 -24.02 5.91 -5.05
CA ALA A 212 -23.95 4.53 -5.55
C ALA A 212 -24.83 3.55 -4.73
N GLU A 213 -25.02 3.80 -3.42
CA GLU A 213 -25.92 3.00 -2.59
C GLU A 213 -27.39 3.26 -2.93
N ALA A 214 -27.75 4.47 -3.31
CA ALA A 214 -29.13 4.87 -3.64
C ALA A 214 -29.60 4.38 -5.02
N GLU A 215 -28.69 4.02 -5.93
CA GLU A 215 -28.98 3.44 -7.25
C GLU A 215 -29.37 1.96 -7.13
#